data_9a1e11a8a10cf35738d2521c504c50f3
#
_entry.id   9a1e11a8a10cf35738d2521c504c50f3
#
_cell.length_a   1.000
_cell.length_b   1.000
_cell.length_c   1.000
_cell.angle_alpha   90.00
_cell.angle_beta   90.00
_cell.angle_gamma   90.00
#
_symmetry.space_group_name_H-M   'P 1'
#
loop_
_entity.id
_entity.type
_entity.pdbx_description
1 polymer ?
#
loop_
_entity_poly.entity_id
_entity_poly.type
_entity_poly.pdbx_seq_one_letter_code
_entity_poly.pdbx_strand_id
1 'polypeptide(L)'
;MRMMIRFCLGFIVPLALLLVGGCAKNPEPVVRQRAQAFTQLLTTDNFEEAVAYFDPDIVTRSGRVALTEAFKSIMSAAKSINEAAGRQPAGFDIRTVSFFADKTQASVHLLFFTTDATGSDRRSFPTDQKWVLKKKIWYATQ
;
A
#
# COMPACT_ATOMS: atom_id res chain seq x y z
N MET A 1 58.36 -21.17 -6.10
CA MET A 1 57.83 -22.53 -6.27
C MET A 1 56.52 -22.63 -5.49
N ARG A 2 55.47 -23.05 -6.17
CA ARG A 2 54.06 -23.16 -5.75
C ARG A 2 53.26 -21.87 -5.61
N MET A 3 52.71 -21.54 -6.71
CA MET A 3 51.54 -20.74 -7.03
C MET A 3 50.31 -21.21 -6.26
N MET A 4 49.70 -20.35 -5.46
CA MET A 4 48.37 -20.58 -4.91
C MET A 4 47.43 -19.50 -5.45
N ILE A 5 46.68 -19.89 -6.46
CA ILE A 5 45.59 -19.14 -7.06
C ILE A 5 44.42 -19.17 -6.05
N ARG A 6 44.07 -18.02 -5.46
CA ARG A 6 42.85 -17.86 -4.70
C ARG A 6 41.75 -17.46 -5.66
N PHE A 7 40.86 -18.40 -5.93
CA PHE A 7 39.57 -18.16 -6.59
C PHE A 7 38.68 -17.29 -5.68
N CYS A 8 38.48 -16.04 -6.08
CA CYS A 8 37.37 -15.26 -5.60
C CYS A 8 36.10 -15.75 -6.30
N LEU A 9 35.33 -16.60 -5.67
CA LEU A 9 33.96 -16.90 -6.08
C LEU A 9 33.09 -15.67 -5.76
N GLY A 10 32.89 -14.84 -6.78
CA GLY A 10 31.85 -13.83 -6.75
C GLY A 10 30.49 -14.51 -6.70
N PHE A 11 29.82 -14.36 -5.57
CA PHE A 11 28.42 -14.75 -5.40
C PHE A 11 27.57 -13.74 -6.18
N ILE A 12 27.32 -14.04 -7.44
CA ILE A 12 26.26 -13.36 -8.22
C ILE A 12 24.96 -13.96 -7.74
N VAL A 13 24.29 -13.23 -6.86
CA VAL A 13 22.88 -13.51 -6.54
C VAL A 13 22.07 -13.16 -7.79
N PRO A 14 21.46 -14.11 -8.48
CA PRO A 14 20.53 -13.77 -9.54
C PRO A 14 19.32 -13.15 -8.88
N LEU A 15 19.13 -11.86 -9.11
CA LEU A 15 17.86 -11.17 -8.90
C LEU A 15 16.85 -11.80 -9.87
N ALA A 16 16.27 -12.90 -9.44
CA ALA A 16 15.18 -13.53 -10.15
C ALA A 16 13.99 -12.56 -10.11
N LEU A 17 13.90 -11.70 -11.12
CA LEU A 17 12.66 -11.08 -11.53
C LEU A 17 11.70 -12.23 -11.85
N LEU A 18 10.92 -12.64 -10.89
CA LEU A 18 9.75 -13.46 -11.11
C LEU A 18 8.72 -12.60 -11.86
N LEU A 19 8.93 -12.48 -13.17
CA LEU A 19 7.86 -12.21 -14.12
C LEU A 19 6.90 -13.41 -14.07
N VAL A 20 6.06 -13.45 -13.05
CA VAL A 20 4.91 -14.34 -13.06
C VAL A 20 3.90 -13.75 -14.05
N GLY A 21 4.18 -13.92 -15.33
CA GLY A 21 3.22 -13.76 -16.41
C GLY A 21 2.31 -14.99 -16.44
N GLY A 22 1.57 -15.24 -15.36
CA GLY A 22 0.46 -16.19 -15.35
C GLY A 22 -0.83 -15.41 -15.42
N CYS A 23 -1.80 -15.86 -16.22
CA CYS A 23 -3.18 -15.44 -16.09
C CYS A 23 -3.60 -15.77 -14.66
N ALA A 24 -3.55 -14.80 -13.77
CA ALA A 24 -3.89 -15.02 -12.38
C ALA A 24 -5.38 -15.37 -12.30
N LYS A 25 -5.71 -16.64 -12.09
CA LYS A 25 -7.07 -17.11 -11.86
C LYS A 25 -7.71 -16.42 -10.66
N ASN A 26 -6.89 -15.91 -9.75
CA ASN A 26 -7.30 -15.13 -8.59
C ASN A 26 -6.45 -13.85 -8.48
N PRO A 27 -7.01 -12.68 -8.75
CA PRO A 27 -6.30 -11.40 -8.64
C PRO A 27 -6.16 -10.90 -7.18
N GLU A 28 -6.78 -11.55 -6.20
CA GLU A 28 -6.80 -11.10 -4.80
C GLU A 28 -5.40 -10.86 -4.20
N PRO A 29 -4.42 -11.77 -4.34
CA PRO A 29 -3.10 -11.54 -3.74
C PRO A 29 -2.42 -10.29 -4.29
N VAL A 30 -2.60 -9.98 -5.56
CA VAL A 30 -2.01 -8.79 -6.21
C VAL A 30 -2.66 -7.52 -5.68
N VAL A 31 -3.99 -7.47 -5.60
CA VAL A 31 -4.71 -6.31 -5.05
C VAL A 31 -4.35 -6.12 -3.58
N ARG A 32 -4.33 -7.19 -2.79
CA ARG A 32 -3.97 -7.16 -1.37
C ARG A 32 -2.56 -6.59 -1.17
N GLN A 33 -1.58 -7.07 -1.93
CA GLN A 33 -0.21 -6.59 -1.86
C GLN A 33 -0.09 -5.09 -2.20
N ARG A 34 -0.78 -4.65 -3.26
CA ARG A 34 -0.77 -3.23 -3.64
C ARG A 34 -1.46 -2.35 -2.62
N ALA A 35 -2.60 -2.80 -2.06
CA ALA A 35 -3.30 -2.08 -0.99
C ALA A 35 -2.45 -1.99 0.28
N GLN A 36 -1.73 -3.07 0.63
CA GLN A 36 -0.78 -3.07 1.73
C GLN A 36 0.32 -2.02 1.53
N ALA A 37 0.97 -2.01 0.35
CA ALA A 37 2.04 -1.07 0.03
C ALA A 37 1.53 0.38 0.03
N PHE A 38 0.40 0.64 -0.61
CA PHE A 38 -0.23 1.96 -0.63
C PHE A 38 -0.55 2.47 0.77
N THR A 39 -1.21 1.65 1.59
CA THR A 39 -1.56 2.03 2.97
C THR A 39 -0.31 2.25 3.83
N GLN A 40 0.73 1.43 3.64
CA GLN A 40 2.00 1.61 4.32
C GLN A 40 2.64 2.96 3.99
N LEU A 41 2.63 3.37 2.72
CA LEU A 41 3.15 4.68 2.30
C LEU A 41 2.37 5.83 2.94
N LEU A 42 1.03 5.75 2.99
CA LEU A 42 0.20 6.76 3.65
C LEU A 42 0.48 6.86 5.15
N THR A 43 0.65 5.73 5.84
CA THR A 43 0.88 5.69 7.29
C THR A 43 2.31 6.05 7.70
N THR A 44 3.23 6.10 6.75
CA THR A 44 4.63 6.52 6.95
C THR A 44 4.95 7.89 6.32
N ASP A 45 3.93 8.67 6.01
CA ASP A 45 4.03 10.02 5.44
C ASP A 45 4.74 10.11 4.06
N ASN A 46 4.81 8.99 3.33
CA ASN A 46 5.39 8.92 1.97
C ASN A 46 4.34 9.20 0.89
N PHE A 47 3.72 10.37 0.94
CA PHE A 47 2.57 10.73 0.10
C PHE A 47 2.92 10.84 -1.38
N GLU A 48 4.09 11.33 -1.74
CA GLU A 48 4.52 11.42 -3.14
C GLU A 48 4.60 10.05 -3.81
N GLU A 49 5.11 9.04 -3.08
CA GLU A 49 5.18 7.67 -3.57
C GLU A 49 3.78 7.03 -3.61
N ALA A 50 2.92 7.35 -2.63
CA ALA A 50 1.54 6.85 -2.59
C ALA A 50 0.74 7.28 -3.82
N VAL A 51 0.95 8.48 -4.37
CA VAL A 51 0.29 8.96 -5.59
C VAL A 51 0.56 8.05 -6.80
N ALA A 52 1.69 7.35 -6.85
CA ALA A 52 2.00 6.40 -7.93
C ALA A 52 1.07 5.17 -7.93
N TYR A 53 0.38 4.89 -6.84
CA TYR A 53 -0.63 3.83 -6.74
C TYR A 53 -2.02 4.28 -7.18
N PHE A 54 -2.22 5.58 -7.36
CA PHE A 54 -3.52 6.14 -7.76
C PHE A 54 -3.74 6.00 -9.25
N ASP A 55 -5.03 5.95 -9.65
CA ASP A 55 -5.44 5.87 -11.06
C ASP A 55 -4.78 6.99 -11.87
N PRO A 56 -4.03 6.66 -12.94
CA PRO A 56 -3.34 7.63 -13.78
C PRO A 56 -4.25 8.72 -14.35
N ASP A 57 -5.51 8.40 -14.63
CA ASP A 57 -6.47 9.39 -15.15
C ASP A 57 -6.84 10.40 -14.05
N ILE A 58 -6.92 9.96 -12.79
CA ILE A 58 -7.13 10.86 -11.66
C ILE A 58 -5.91 11.73 -11.44
N VAL A 59 -4.71 11.13 -11.48
CA VAL A 59 -3.45 11.87 -11.32
C VAL A 59 -3.29 12.93 -12.41
N THR A 60 -3.67 12.60 -13.65
CA THR A 60 -3.61 13.56 -14.79
C THR A 60 -4.59 14.71 -14.60
N ARG A 61 -5.81 14.45 -14.15
CA ARG A 61 -6.84 15.49 -13.95
C ARG A 61 -6.58 16.38 -12.76
N SER A 62 -6.18 15.80 -11.64
CA SER A 62 -6.03 16.52 -10.37
C SER A 62 -4.65 17.13 -10.18
N GLY A 63 -3.64 16.58 -10.84
CA GLY A 63 -2.24 16.93 -10.64
C GLY A 63 -1.61 16.19 -9.45
N ARG A 64 -0.37 15.75 -9.66
CA ARG A 64 0.39 14.99 -8.65
C ARG A 64 0.56 15.76 -7.33
N VAL A 65 0.91 17.04 -7.43
CA VAL A 65 1.11 17.92 -6.25
C VAL A 65 -0.17 18.06 -5.44
N ALA A 66 -1.30 18.31 -6.12
CA ALA A 66 -2.59 18.46 -5.44
C ALA A 66 -3.04 17.18 -4.72
N LEU A 67 -2.82 16.01 -5.31
CA LEU A 67 -3.10 14.72 -4.66
C LEU A 67 -2.18 14.47 -3.47
N THR A 68 -0.89 14.78 -3.58
CA THR A 68 0.06 14.68 -2.47
C THR A 68 -0.38 15.54 -1.28
N GLU A 69 -0.74 16.79 -1.53
CA GLU A 69 -1.24 17.69 -0.47
C GLU A 69 -2.59 17.25 0.10
N ALA A 70 -3.47 16.68 -0.73
CA ALA A 70 -4.73 16.11 -0.24
C ALA A 70 -4.50 14.94 0.72
N PHE A 71 -3.62 13.99 0.39
CA PHE A 71 -3.26 12.89 1.29
C PHE A 71 -2.65 13.39 2.58
N LYS A 72 -1.70 14.32 2.49
CA LYS A 72 -1.08 14.96 3.65
C LYS A 72 -2.11 15.62 4.57
N SER A 73 -3.04 16.36 3.99
CA SER A 73 -4.12 17.03 4.75
C SER A 73 -5.03 16.02 5.46
N ILE A 74 -5.46 14.95 4.78
CA ILE A 74 -6.31 13.90 5.35
C ILE A 74 -5.60 13.19 6.50
N MET A 75 -4.36 12.77 6.29
CA MET A 75 -3.58 12.05 7.31
C MET A 75 -3.25 12.94 8.51
N SER A 76 -2.95 14.22 8.27
CA SER A 76 -2.70 15.20 9.33
C SER A 76 -3.95 15.44 10.17
N ALA A 77 -5.13 15.55 9.54
CA ALA A 77 -6.40 15.69 10.25
C ALA A 77 -6.71 14.45 11.10
N ALA A 78 -6.53 13.25 10.56
CA ALA A 78 -6.71 12.01 11.30
C ALA A 78 -5.76 11.90 12.50
N LYS A 79 -4.50 12.30 12.32
CA LYS A 79 -3.52 12.36 13.42
C LYS A 79 -3.94 13.32 14.51
N SER A 80 -4.36 14.55 14.17
CA SER A 80 -4.82 15.55 15.14
C SER A 80 -6.03 15.09 15.92
N ILE A 81 -6.99 14.42 15.27
CA ILE A 81 -8.18 13.85 15.95
C ILE A 81 -7.75 12.78 16.96
N ASN A 82 -6.85 11.89 16.58
CA ASN A 82 -6.34 10.85 17.47
C ASN A 82 -5.58 11.43 18.67
N GLU A 83 -4.70 12.41 18.44
CA GLU A 83 -3.94 13.09 19.48
C GLU A 83 -4.87 13.81 20.48
N ALA A 84 -5.89 14.52 19.98
CA ALA A 84 -6.88 15.17 20.82
C ALA A 84 -7.68 14.18 21.69
N ALA A 85 -7.83 12.93 21.22
CA ALA A 85 -8.47 11.84 21.96
C ALA A 85 -7.49 11.06 22.86
N GLY A 86 -6.23 11.48 22.97
CA GLY A 86 -5.18 10.77 23.72
C GLY A 86 -4.80 9.43 23.09
N ARG A 87 -4.92 9.30 21.79
CA ARG A 87 -4.69 8.07 21.06
C ARG A 87 -3.51 8.18 20.09
N GLN A 88 -2.87 7.05 19.83
CA GLN A 88 -1.77 6.96 18.86
C GLN A 88 -2.02 5.84 17.86
N PRO A 89 -1.53 5.96 16.61
CA PRO A 89 -1.64 4.91 15.61
C PRO A 89 -1.00 3.61 16.09
N ALA A 90 -1.64 2.48 15.80
CA ALA A 90 -1.19 1.14 16.19
C ALA A 90 -1.20 0.13 15.04
N GLY A 91 -1.16 0.61 13.79
CA GLY A 91 -1.10 -0.20 12.59
C GLY A 91 -2.43 -0.34 11.86
N PHE A 92 -2.44 -1.21 10.86
CA PHE A 92 -3.61 -1.55 10.06
C PHE A 92 -3.59 -3.02 9.67
N ASP A 93 -4.74 -3.53 9.23
CA ASP A 93 -4.89 -4.90 8.73
C ASP A 93 -5.88 -4.92 7.55
N ILE A 94 -5.55 -5.65 6.50
CA ILE A 94 -6.44 -5.86 5.35
C ILE A 94 -7.30 -7.09 5.64
N ARG A 95 -8.60 -6.89 5.82
CA ARG A 95 -9.56 -7.93 6.17
C ARG A 95 -10.00 -8.71 4.94
N THR A 96 -10.60 -8.03 3.99
CA THR A 96 -11.17 -8.66 2.80
C THR A 96 -10.86 -7.88 1.54
N VAL A 97 -10.79 -8.61 0.42
CA VAL A 97 -10.76 -8.05 -0.93
C VAL A 97 -11.96 -8.63 -1.66
N SER A 98 -12.87 -7.77 -2.10
CA SER A 98 -14.09 -8.15 -2.82
C SER A 98 -14.02 -7.62 -4.25
N PHE A 99 -14.36 -8.45 -5.22
CA PHE A 99 -14.34 -8.09 -6.64
C PHE A 99 -15.76 -7.87 -7.16
N PHE A 100 -15.90 -6.88 -8.03
CA PHE A 100 -17.12 -6.72 -8.82
C PHE A 100 -17.20 -7.80 -9.91
N ALA A 101 -18.38 -7.97 -10.50
CA ALA A 101 -18.68 -9.11 -11.39
C ALA A 101 -17.71 -9.26 -12.58
N ASP A 102 -17.23 -8.15 -13.14
CA ASP A 102 -16.27 -8.11 -14.26
C ASP A 102 -14.79 -8.29 -13.83
N LYS A 103 -14.54 -8.33 -12.53
CA LYS A 103 -13.19 -8.41 -11.93
C LYS A 103 -12.21 -7.31 -12.38
N THR A 104 -12.73 -6.18 -12.87
CA THR A 104 -11.92 -5.00 -13.20
C THR A 104 -11.94 -3.95 -12.08
N GLN A 105 -12.78 -4.15 -11.08
CA GLN A 105 -12.86 -3.33 -9.89
C GLN A 105 -12.85 -4.20 -8.65
N ALA A 106 -12.26 -3.68 -7.58
CA ALA A 106 -12.21 -4.31 -6.28
C ALA A 106 -12.44 -3.30 -5.16
N SER A 107 -13.00 -3.78 -4.06
CA SER A 107 -13.04 -3.08 -2.78
C SER A 107 -12.16 -3.81 -1.79
N VAL A 108 -11.27 -3.08 -1.12
CA VAL A 108 -10.39 -3.60 -0.07
C VAL A 108 -10.85 -3.03 1.25
N HIS A 109 -11.32 -3.91 2.13
CA HIS A 109 -11.73 -3.54 3.49
C HIS A 109 -10.54 -3.62 4.44
N LEU A 110 -10.24 -2.49 5.11
CA LEU A 110 -9.14 -2.37 6.06
C LEU A 110 -9.68 -2.01 7.44
N LEU A 111 -8.92 -2.40 8.46
CA LEU A 111 -9.06 -1.89 9.81
C LEU A 111 -7.78 -1.14 10.18
N PHE A 112 -7.93 0.14 10.53
CA PHE A 112 -6.88 0.88 11.21
C PHE A 112 -7.04 0.73 12.71
N PHE A 113 -5.93 0.68 13.41
CA PHE A 113 -5.90 0.53 14.86
C PHE A 113 -5.28 1.75 15.51
N THR A 114 -5.83 2.11 16.66
CA THR A 114 -5.24 3.09 17.57
C THR A 114 -5.20 2.50 18.99
N THR A 115 -4.27 2.98 19.79
CA THR A 115 -4.16 2.64 21.21
C THR A 115 -4.13 3.91 22.06
N ASP A 116 -4.40 3.77 23.35
CA ASP A 116 -4.04 4.77 24.35
C ASP A 116 -2.51 4.80 24.56
N ALA A 117 -2.02 5.71 25.38
CA ALA A 117 -0.60 5.84 25.67
C ALA A 117 0.03 4.60 26.33
N THR A 118 -0.78 3.75 26.97
CA THR A 118 -0.33 2.51 27.63
C THR A 118 -0.35 1.30 26.70
N GLY A 119 -0.99 1.40 25.54
CA GLY A 119 -1.20 0.30 24.61
C GLY A 119 -2.31 -0.69 25.01
N SER A 120 -3.03 -0.43 26.10
CA SER A 120 -4.02 -1.35 26.68
C SER A 120 -5.41 -1.23 26.07
N ASP A 121 -5.81 -0.02 25.65
CA ASP A 121 -7.11 0.23 24.95
C ASP A 121 -6.90 0.31 23.45
N ARG A 122 -7.08 -0.81 22.75
CA ARG A 122 -6.98 -0.89 21.30
C ARG A 122 -8.36 -0.72 20.68
N ARG A 123 -8.46 0.24 19.74
CA ARG A 123 -9.68 0.47 18.93
C ARG A 123 -9.40 0.29 17.47
N SER A 124 -10.41 -0.11 16.71
CA SER A 124 -10.34 -0.28 15.26
C SER A 124 -11.33 0.64 14.55
N PHE A 125 -10.91 1.12 13.37
CA PHE A 125 -11.71 1.97 12.50
C PHE A 125 -11.74 1.33 11.10
N PRO A 126 -12.93 0.96 10.59
CA PRO A 126 -13.05 0.39 9.26
C PRO A 126 -12.89 1.48 8.19
N THR A 127 -12.26 1.09 7.09
CA THR A 127 -12.08 1.93 5.91
C THR A 127 -12.11 1.05 4.67
N ASP A 128 -12.75 1.54 3.60
CA ASP A 128 -12.76 0.86 2.31
C ASP A 128 -11.93 1.64 1.30
N GLN A 129 -11.08 0.92 0.59
CA GLN A 129 -10.35 1.44 -0.57
C GLN A 129 -10.94 0.84 -1.84
N LYS A 130 -11.14 1.67 -2.86
CA LYS A 130 -11.58 1.21 -4.18
C LYS A 130 -10.41 1.12 -5.14
N TRP A 131 -10.37 0.04 -5.89
CA TRP A 131 -9.31 -0.29 -6.82
C TRP A 131 -9.86 -0.58 -8.19
N VAL A 132 -9.15 -0.17 -9.25
CA VAL A 132 -9.50 -0.42 -10.65
C VAL A 132 -8.34 -1.06 -11.39
N LEU A 133 -8.64 -2.01 -12.25
CA LEU A 133 -7.67 -2.66 -13.14
C LEU A 133 -7.57 -1.87 -14.45
N LYS A 134 -6.39 -1.33 -14.76
CA LYS A 134 -6.07 -0.68 -16.03
C LYS A 134 -4.76 -1.22 -16.57
N LYS A 135 -4.74 -1.65 -17.83
CA LYS A 135 -3.53 -2.18 -18.50
C LYS A 135 -2.78 -3.23 -17.65
N LYS A 136 -3.54 -4.15 -17.02
CA LYS A 136 -3.06 -5.22 -16.13
C LYS A 136 -2.45 -4.75 -14.80
N ILE A 137 -2.63 -3.49 -14.42
CA ILE A 137 -2.18 -2.92 -13.15
C ILE A 137 -3.39 -2.46 -12.34
N TRP A 138 -3.40 -2.76 -11.05
CA TRP A 138 -4.42 -2.29 -10.12
C TRP A 138 -4.03 -0.93 -9.54
N TYR A 139 -4.97 0.02 -9.57
CA TYR A 139 -4.79 1.37 -9.05
C TYR A 139 -5.87 1.73 -8.04
N ALA A 140 -5.50 2.46 -6.99
CA ALA A 140 -6.43 3.04 -6.05
C ALA A 140 -7.22 4.18 -6.72
N THR A 141 -8.52 4.31 -6.39
CA THR A 141 -9.39 5.36 -6.94
C THR A 141 -10.02 6.23 -5.85
N GLN A 142 -10.14 5.71 -4.65
CA GLN A 142 -10.68 6.38 -3.45
C GLN A 142 -10.05 5.79 -2.20
#